data_d5eeec0ab0b84c68256bc33de427fa28
#
_entry.id   d5eeec0ab0b84c68256bc33de427fa28
#
_cell.length_a   1.000
_cell.length_b   1.000
_cell.length_c   1.000
_cell.angle_alpha   90.00
_cell.angle_beta   90.00
_cell.angle_gamma   90.00
#
_symmetry.space_group_name_H-M   'P 1'
#
loop_
_entity.id
_entity.type
_entity.pdbx_description
1 polymer ?
#
loop_
_entity_poly.entity_id
_entity_poly.type
_entity_poly.pdbx_seq_one_letter_code
_entity_poly.pdbx_strand_id
1 'polypeptide(L)'
;MPLQPVAQPVLRINLRRLIVLVAFASAVISLLNSFHATYQVQRQLLIDTTLEANHAYAQKLASSTENFLQATRQQLAYSARLLPRHFADPAALKAEAERLRGQTNSFNSVLVVNAQGTVLAVSPETLALQNSQLASEGARQALRERRPLITRPYLSSVGNLVVFISHPVFDDAGRYLGYVGGSIYLKQKNILFTLLGQHYYRDGSYLFVVDRSRRLLYHPDPLRVGKVAGDNAVIDAILRQESGSGSTVNSKGTDMLAGYAVLPSTGWGIVAQRPTAATLEPLNQLMLNTLWHSLPIAL
;
A
#
# COMPACT_ATOMS: atom_id res chain seq x y z
N MET A 1 2.94 85.40 31.52
CA MET A 1 2.51 84.79 30.24
C MET A 1 1.76 83.48 30.57
N PRO A 2 0.41 83.42 30.51
CA PRO A 2 -0.32 82.21 30.87
C PRO A 2 -0.35 81.25 29.69
N LEU A 3 -0.01 80.01 29.97
CA LEU A 3 -0.07 78.89 29.00
C LEU A 3 -1.54 78.58 28.68
N GLN A 4 -1.88 78.67 27.41
CA GLN A 4 -3.23 78.24 26.92
C GLN A 4 -3.30 76.72 26.94
N PRO A 5 -4.44 76.11 27.40
CA PRO A 5 -4.62 74.70 27.36
C PRO A 5 -4.89 74.26 25.91
N VAL A 6 -4.08 73.31 25.44
CA VAL A 6 -4.32 72.64 24.13
C VAL A 6 -5.58 71.80 24.24
N ALA A 7 -6.63 72.24 23.55
CA ALA A 7 -7.87 71.47 23.45
C ALA A 7 -7.64 70.18 22.67
N GLN A 8 -7.78 69.02 23.29
CA GLN A 8 -7.76 67.73 22.62
C GLN A 8 -9.04 67.57 21.79
N PRO A 9 -8.97 67.11 20.54
CA PRO A 9 -10.15 66.91 19.72
C PRO A 9 -10.98 65.77 20.31
N VAL A 10 -12.09 66.09 20.98
CA VAL A 10 -13.10 65.13 21.41
C VAL A 10 -13.86 64.67 20.17
N LEU A 11 -13.64 63.44 19.72
CA LEU A 11 -14.36 62.80 18.61
C LEU A 11 -15.84 62.68 19.02
N ARG A 12 -16.72 63.61 18.63
CA ARG A 12 -18.16 63.54 18.86
C ARG A 12 -18.77 62.53 17.91
N ILE A 13 -18.75 61.25 18.27
CA ILE A 13 -19.46 60.18 17.53
C ILE A 13 -20.94 60.36 17.80
N ASN A 14 -21.73 60.63 16.74
CA ASN A 14 -23.18 60.72 16.81
C ASN A 14 -23.75 59.36 17.24
N LEU A 15 -24.57 59.29 18.28
CA LEU A 15 -25.16 58.08 18.87
C LEU A 15 -25.74 57.14 17.80
N ARG A 16 -26.41 57.69 16.78
CA ARG A 16 -26.96 56.93 15.65
C ARG A 16 -25.84 56.19 14.85
N ARG A 17 -24.73 56.88 14.60
CA ARG A 17 -23.57 56.27 13.90
C ARG A 17 -22.91 55.19 14.75
N LEU A 18 -22.83 55.39 16.04
CA LEU A 18 -22.27 54.38 16.97
C LEU A 18 -23.15 53.12 16.98
N ILE A 19 -24.46 53.24 17.06
CA ILE A 19 -25.39 52.08 17.04
C ILE A 19 -25.24 51.31 15.71
N VAL A 20 -25.21 52.02 14.55
CA VAL A 20 -25.04 51.38 13.25
C VAL A 20 -23.69 50.66 13.16
N LEU A 21 -22.59 51.26 13.64
CA LEU A 21 -21.27 50.65 13.64
C LEU A 21 -21.23 49.39 14.52
N VAL A 22 -21.83 49.44 15.72
CA VAL A 22 -21.88 48.27 16.61
C VAL A 22 -22.73 47.17 16.01
N ALA A 23 -23.89 47.47 15.44
CA ALA A 23 -24.74 46.50 14.77
C ALA A 23 -24.03 45.86 13.56
N PHE A 24 -23.34 46.65 12.73
CA PHE A 24 -22.57 46.19 11.60
C PHE A 24 -21.39 45.30 12.06
N ALA A 25 -20.62 45.74 13.07
CA ALA A 25 -19.52 44.97 13.64
C ALA A 25 -20.00 43.62 14.20
N SER A 26 -21.13 43.61 14.93
CA SER A 26 -21.73 42.38 15.44
C SER A 26 -22.14 41.40 14.33
N ALA A 27 -22.76 41.95 13.25
CA ALA A 27 -23.13 41.12 12.09
C ALA A 27 -21.90 40.51 11.39
N VAL A 28 -20.82 41.31 11.20
CA VAL A 28 -19.57 40.83 10.61
C VAL A 28 -18.91 39.77 11.49
N ILE A 29 -18.80 39.98 12.79
CA ILE A 29 -18.24 39.02 13.74
C ILE A 29 -19.06 37.72 13.72
N SER A 30 -20.38 37.81 13.73
CA SER A 30 -21.25 36.62 13.65
C SER A 30 -21.05 35.85 12.35
N LEU A 31 -20.97 36.57 11.21
CA LEU A 31 -20.71 35.95 9.90
C LEU A 31 -19.35 35.24 9.85
N LEU A 32 -18.30 35.92 10.33
CA LEU A 32 -16.95 35.34 10.36
C LEU A 32 -16.89 34.10 11.28
N ASN A 33 -17.53 34.15 12.45
CA ASN A 33 -17.60 33.02 13.35
C ASN A 33 -18.36 31.83 12.74
N SER A 34 -19.51 32.08 12.10
CA SER A 34 -20.30 31.08 11.41
C SER A 34 -19.49 30.44 10.26
N PHE A 35 -18.80 31.28 9.48
CA PHE A 35 -17.94 30.81 8.39
C PHE A 35 -16.78 29.95 8.89
N HIS A 36 -16.11 30.40 9.95
CA HIS A 36 -15.03 29.62 10.58
C HIS A 36 -15.53 28.27 11.13
N ALA A 37 -16.66 28.26 11.83
CA ALA A 37 -17.26 27.04 12.37
C ALA A 37 -17.63 26.05 11.24
N THR A 38 -18.26 26.55 10.17
CA THR A 38 -18.61 25.74 9.00
C THR A 38 -17.36 25.16 8.35
N TYR A 39 -16.30 25.96 8.17
CA TYR A 39 -15.03 25.47 7.61
C TYR A 39 -14.45 24.33 8.45
N GLN A 40 -14.38 24.47 9.77
CA GLN A 40 -13.83 23.43 10.65
C GLN A 40 -14.63 22.13 10.57
N VAL A 41 -15.96 22.21 10.57
CA VAL A 41 -16.81 21.02 10.45
C VAL A 41 -16.63 20.33 9.10
N GLN A 42 -16.63 21.08 8.00
CA GLN A 42 -16.45 20.53 6.66
C GLN A 42 -15.04 19.95 6.47
N ARG A 43 -14.02 20.62 7.00
CA ARG A 43 -12.65 20.14 6.98
C ARG A 43 -12.51 18.78 7.69
N GLN A 44 -13.06 18.68 8.90
CA GLN A 44 -13.01 17.44 9.67
C GLN A 44 -13.77 16.32 8.96
N LEU A 45 -14.96 16.60 8.44
CA LEU A 45 -15.76 15.63 7.69
C LEU A 45 -15.01 15.08 6.47
N LEU A 46 -14.33 15.95 5.70
CA LEU A 46 -13.53 15.51 4.55
C LEU A 46 -12.34 14.63 4.95
N ILE A 47 -11.66 14.97 6.05
CA ILE A 47 -10.57 14.16 6.59
C ILE A 47 -11.08 12.79 7.00
N ASP A 48 -12.14 12.73 7.81
CA ASP A 48 -12.67 11.47 8.34
C ASP A 48 -13.20 10.58 7.22
N THR A 49 -13.95 11.15 6.27
CA THR A 49 -14.45 10.43 5.10
C THR A 49 -13.31 9.89 4.24
N THR A 50 -12.22 10.67 4.06
CA THR A 50 -11.06 10.21 3.28
C THR A 50 -10.30 9.10 3.99
N LEU A 51 -10.14 9.20 5.32
CA LEU A 51 -9.52 8.15 6.13
C LEU A 51 -10.30 6.84 6.05
N GLU A 52 -11.63 6.92 6.19
CA GLU A 52 -12.52 5.76 6.08
C GLU A 52 -12.48 5.13 4.68
N ALA A 53 -12.56 5.96 3.63
CA ALA A 53 -12.48 5.49 2.25
C ALA A 53 -11.15 4.81 1.94
N ASN A 54 -10.03 5.39 2.39
CA ASN A 54 -8.71 4.79 2.22
C ASN A 54 -8.56 3.48 2.99
N HIS A 55 -9.13 3.38 4.20
CA HIS A 55 -9.14 2.14 4.98
C HIS A 55 -9.96 1.05 4.29
N ALA A 56 -11.19 1.34 3.89
CA ALA A 56 -12.04 0.40 3.16
C ALA A 56 -11.38 -0.08 1.86
N TYR A 57 -10.68 0.83 1.17
CA TYR A 57 -9.95 0.50 -0.04
C TYR A 57 -8.74 -0.40 0.23
N ALA A 58 -7.94 -0.11 1.26
CA ALA A 58 -6.83 -0.95 1.69
C ALA A 58 -7.31 -2.36 2.09
N GLN A 59 -8.45 -2.47 2.81
CA GLN A 59 -9.07 -3.74 3.17
C GLN A 59 -9.49 -4.56 1.94
N LYS A 60 -10.12 -3.91 0.96
CA LYS A 60 -10.52 -4.58 -0.29
C LYS A 60 -9.31 -5.16 -1.02
N LEU A 61 -8.23 -4.38 -1.13
CA LEU A 61 -7.01 -4.83 -1.78
C LEU A 61 -6.29 -5.92 -0.99
N ALA A 62 -6.27 -5.83 0.35
CA ALA A 62 -5.72 -6.86 1.21
C ALA A 62 -6.48 -8.19 1.04
N SER A 63 -7.81 -8.15 1.02
CA SER A 63 -8.65 -9.34 0.79
C SER A 63 -8.41 -9.94 -0.61
N SER A 64 -8.31 -9.10 -1.64
CA SER A 64 -8.02 -9.57 -3.01
C SER A 64 -6.63 -10.20 -3.12
N THR A 65 -5.63 -9.61 -2.47
CA THR A 65 -4.26 -10.15 -2.45
C THR A 65 -4.18 -11.44 -1.63
N GLU A 66 -4.87 -11.52 -0.49
CA GLU A 66 -4.98 -12.73 0.33
C GLU A 66 -5.60 -13.89 -0.47
N ASN A 67 -6.73 -13.63 -1.15
CA ASN A 67 -7.39 -14.61 -2.01
C ASN A 67 -6.47 -15.10 -3.13
N PHE A 68 -5.72 -14.19 -3.75
CA PHE A 68 -4.72 -14.54 -4.76
C PHE A 68 -3.62 -15.46 -4.18
N LEU A 69 -3.06 -15.12 -3.03
CA LEU A 69 -2.02 -15.93 -2.39
C LEU A 69 -2.55 -17.32 -1.99
N GLN A 70 -3.78 -17.40 -1.48
CA GLN A 70 -4.42 -18.67 -1.15
C GLN A 70 -4.66 -19.53 -2.39
N ALA A 71 -5.20 -18.96 -3.48
CA ALA A 71 -5.41 -19.67 -4.74
C ALA A 71 -4.07 -20.19 -5.31
N THR A 72 -3.03 -19.37 -5.27
CA THR A 72 -1.68 -19.72 -5.73
C THR A 72 -1.10 -20.89 -4.91
N ARG A 73 -1.26 -20.87 -3.59
CA ARG A 73 -0.86 -21.99 -2.72
C ARG A 73 -1.63 -23.28 -3.01
N GLN A 74 -2.94 -23.18 -3.27
CA GLN A 74 -3.78 -24.34 -3.63
C GLN A 74 -3.35 -24.95 -4.96
N GLN A 75 -2.96 -24.14 -5.95
CA GLN A 75 -2.42 -24.63 -7.21
C GLN A 75 -1.11 -25.41 -7.01
N LEU A 76 -0.17 -24.86 -6.22
CA LEU A 76 1.06 -25.57 -5.88
C LEU A 76 0.80 -26.86 -5.09
N ALA A 77 -0.15 -26.84 -4.17
CA ALA A 77 -0.57 -28.01 -3.42
C ALA A 77 -1.16 -29.11 -4.32
N TYR A 78 -1.94 -28.71 -5.34
CA TYR A 78 -2.46 -29.65 -6.34
C TYR A 78 -1.32 -30.27 -7.15
N SER A 79 -0.42 -29.48 -7.68
CA SER A 79 0.74 -29.95 -8.42
C SER A 79 1.62 -30.87 -7.56
N ALA A 80 1.86 -30.51 -6.29
CA ALA A 80 2.62 -31.32 -5.37
C ALA A 80 2.04 -32.73 -5.13
N ARG A 81 0.72 -32.91 -5.29
CA ARG A 81 0.05 -34.22 -5.22
C ARG A 81 0.17 -35.02 -6.52
N LEU A 82 0.30 -34.38 -7.66
CA LEU A 82 0.43 -35.06 -8.96
C LEU A 82 1.87 -35.46 -9.25
N LEU A 83 2.83 -34.63 -8.86
CA LEU A 83 4.25 -34.79 -9.18
C LEU A 83 4.89 -36.11 -8.71
N PRO A 84 4.54 -36.73 -7.56
CA PRO A 84 5.21 -37.94 -7.09
C PRO A 84 5.19 -39.11 -8.09
N ARG A 85 4.11 -39.27 -8.82
CA ARG A 85 3.96 -40.33 -9.83
C ARG A 85 4.83 -40.14 -11.06
N HIS A 86 5.31 -38.94 -11.29
CA HIS A 86 6.08 -38.54 -12.46
C HIS A 86 7.40 -37.86 -12.07
N PHE A 87 7.83 -38.01 -10.80
CA PHE A 87 8.98 -37.28 -10.27
C PHE A 87 10.32 -37.67 -10.94
N ALA A 88 10.36 -38.82 -11.56
CA ALA A 88 11.51 -39.30 -12.36
C ALA A 88 11.40 -38.99 -13.86
N ASP A 89 10.27 -38.38 -14.32
CA ASP A 89 10.04 -38.05 -15.71
C ASP A 89 10.31 -36.55 -15.97
N PRO A 90 11.44 -36.18 -16.59
CA PRO A 90 11.78 -34.77 -16.84
C PRO A 90 10.76 -34.05 -17.74
N ALA A 91 10.14 -34.75 -18.68
CA ALA A 91 9.16 -34.16 -19.61
C ALA A 91 7.87 -33.79 -18.85
N ALA A 92 7.39 -34.66 -17.97
CA ALA A 92 6.23 -34.41 -17.13
C ALA A 92 6.49 -33.27 -16.13
N LEU A 93 7.66 -33.21 -15.50
CA LEU A 93 8.04 -32.12 -14.60
C LEU A 93 8.11 -30.77 -15.31
N LYS A 94 8.66 -30.74 -16.52
CA LYS A 94 8.72 -29.55 -17.36
C LYS A 94 7.32 -29.09 -17.75
N ALA A 95 6.47 -29.98 -18.25
CA ALA A 95 5.09 -29.67 -18.62
C ALA A 95 4.30 -29.07 -17.44
N GLU A 96 4.49 -29.61 -16.24
CA GLU A 96 3.81 -29.09 -15.04
C GLU A 96 4.34 -27.70 -14.63
N ALA A 97 5.65 -27.46 -14.73
CA ALA A 97 6.23 -26.13 -14.47
C ALA A 97 5.73 -25.09 -15.46
N GLU A 98 5.62 -25.45 -16.76
CA GLU A 98 5.06 -24.59 -17.80
C GLU A 98 3.58 -24.32 -17.57
N ARG A 99 2.80 -25.35 -17.21
CA ARG A 99 1.38 -25.22 -16.88
C ARG A 99 1.18 -24.24 -15.74
N LEU A 100 1.88 -24.41 -14.62
CA LEU A 100 1.78 -23.52 -13.45
C LEU A 100 2.14 -22.09 -13.81
N ARG A 101 3.17 -21.86 -14.63
CA ARG A 101 3.56 -20.51 -15.05
C ARG A 101 2.57 -19.90 -16.03
N GLY A 102 2.08 -20.67 -17.01
CA GLY A 102 1.25 -20.16 -18.11
C GLY A 102 -0.22 -19.98 -17.76
N GLN A 103 -0.75 -20.82 -16.86
CA GLN A 103 -2.19 -20.91 -16.65
C GLN A 103 -2.81 -19.69 -15.95
N THR A 104 -2.07 -18.99 -15.07
CA THR A 104 -2.62 -17.94 -14.22
C THR A 104 -1.81 -16.64 -14.19
N ASN A 105 -0.69 -16.55 -14.91
CA ASN A 105 0.27 -15.44 -14.79
C ASN A 105 0.67 -15.12 -13.33
N SER A 106 0.45 -16.07 -12.42
CA SER A 106 0.73 -15.89 -10.99
C SER A 106 2.23 -15.81 -10.70
N PHE A 107 3.02 -16.48 -11.54
CA PHE A 107 4.46 -16.61 -11.36
C PHE A 107 5.25 -16.10 -12.56
N ASN A 108 6.34 -15.39 -12.28
CA ASN A 108 7.33 -15.05 -13.30
C ASN A 108 8.20 -16.27 -13.65
N SER A 109 8.47 -17.14 -12.68
CA SER A 109 9.16 -18.43 -12.89
C SER A 109 8.63 -19.51 -11.95
N VAL A 110 8.74 -20.77 -12.40
CA VAL A 110 8.36 -21.96 -11.61
C VAL A 110 9.52 -22.95 -11.64
N LEU A 111 9.75 -23.62 -10.51
CA LEU A 111 10.82 -24.60 -10.31
C LEU A 111 10.25 -25.87 -9.68
N VAL A 112 10.76 -27.03 -10.11
CA VAL A 112 10.66 -28.31 -9.40
C VAL A 112 12.06 -28.71 -8.97
N VAL A 113 12.23 -28.94 -7.68
CA VAL A 113 13.55 -29.18 -7.07
C VAL A 113 13.50 -30.46 -6.25
N ASN A 114 14.53 -31.29 -6.32
CA ASN A 114 14.61 -32.53 -5.55
C ASN A 114 15.03 -32.29 -4.08
N ALA A 115 15.02 -33.36 -3.28
CA ALA A 115 15.35 -33.27 -1.86
C ALA A 115 16.83 -32.86 -1.60
N GLN A 116 17.71 -32.98 -2.59
CA GLN A 116 19.11 -32.54 -2.53
C GLN A 116 19.31 -31.09 -2.95
N GLY A 117 18.25 -30.40 -3.44
CA GLY A 117 18.33 -29.02 -3.87
C GLY A 117 18.68 -28.84 -5.35
N THR A 118 18.70 -29.94 -6.13
CA THR A 118 18.93 -29.87 -7.58
C THR A 118 17.66 -29.54 -8.31
N VAL A 119 17.71 -28.61 -9.26
CA VAL A 119 16.58 -28.23 -10.13
C VAL A 119 16.33 -29.32 -11.15
N LEU A 120 15.18 -29.98 -11.08
CA LEU A 120 14.75 -30.99 -12.03
C LEU A 120 14.03 -30.39 -13.24
N ALA A 121 13.24 -29.34 -13.02
CA ALA A 121 12.55 -28.60 -14.07
C ALA A 121 12.45 -27.11 -13.74
N VAL A 122 12.47 -26.27 -14.76
CA VAL A 122 12.37 -24.81 -14.66
C VAL A 122 11.53 -24.24 -15.81
N SER A 123 10.68 -23.28 -15.52
CA SER A 123 9.96 -22.48 -16.52
C SER A 123 10.06 -20.98 -16.14
N PRO A 124 10.52 -20.09 -17.04
CA PRO A 124 10.97 -20.35 -18.41
C PRO A 124 12.38 -21.01 -18.42
N GLU A 125 12.64 -21.78 -19.44
CA GLU A 125 13.96 -22.46 -19.63
C GLU A 125 15.12 -21.46 -19.81
N THR A 126 14.82 -20.25 -20.25
CA THR A 126 15.81 -19.16 -20.42
C THR A 126 16.56 -18.80 -19.14
N LEU A 127 16.08 -19.26 -17.96
CA LEU A 127 16.80 -19.09 -16.70
C LEU A 127 18.03 -19.99 -16.58
N ALA A 128 18.14 -21.05 -17.43
CA ALA A 128 19.27 -21.97 -17.50
C ALA A 128 19.65 -22.61 -16.13
N LEU A 129 18.64 -22.87 -15.27
CA LEU A 129 18.83 -23.42 -13.93
C LEU A 129 18.69 -24.94 -13.86
N GLN A 130 18.28 -25.62 -14.93
CA GLN A 130 18.09 -27.07 -14.93
C GLN A 130 19.40 -27.78 -14.59
N ASN A 131 19.31 -28.79 -13.72
CA ASN A 131 20.42 -29.51 -13.12
C ASN A 131 21.37 -28.68 -12.24
N SER A 132 21.08 -27.44 -11.98
CA SER A 132 21.85 -26.61 -11.05
C SER A 132 21.44 -26.86 -9.60
N GLN A 133 22.40 -26.61 -8.68
CA GLN A 133 22.18 -26.66 -7.25
C GLN A 133 21.72 -25.27 -6.76
N LEU A 134 20.54 -25.19 -6.15
CA LEU A 134 20.05 -23.93 -5.63
C LEU A 134 20.57 -23.63 -4.23
N ALA A 135 21.25 -22.49 -4.09
CA ALA A 135 21.81 -22.03 -2.81
C ALA A 135 21.17 -20.72 -2.32
N SER A 136 20.10 -20.22 -2.98
CA SER A 136 19.41 -19.03 -2.56
C SER A 136 18.68 -19.20 -1.22
N GLU A 137 18.41 -18.12 -0.53
CA GLU A 137 17.77 -18.12 0.80
C GLU A 137 16.45 -18.90 0.80
N GLY A 138 15.56 -18.59 -0.14
CA GLY A 138 14.26 -19.25 -0.24
C GLY A 138 14.36 -20.72 -0.59
N ALA A 139 15.32 -21.14 -1.44
CA ALA A 139 15.56 -22.55 -1.76
C ALA A 139 16.00 -23.32 -0.51
N ARG A 140 16.98 -22.79 0.23
CA ARG A 140 17.42 -23.39 1.50
C ARG A 140 16.32 -23.46 2.53
N GLN A 141 15.48 -22.43 2.62
CA GLN A 141 14.34 -22.41 3.52
C GLN A 141 13.31 -23.50 3.16
N ALA A 142 12.95 -23.64 1.88
CA ALA A 142 12.01 -24.65 1.40
C ALA A 142 12.51 -26.09 1.70
N LEU A 143 13.80 -26.38 1.44
CA LEU A 143 14.42 -27.68 1.73
C LEU A 143 14.43 -28.01 3.22
N ARG A 144 14.68 -27.02 4.07
CA ARG A 144 14.80 -27.19 5.51
C ARG A 144 13.45 -27.35 6.18
N GLU A 145 12.46 -26.48 5.82
CA GLU A 145 11.18 -26.43 6.51
C GLU A 145 10.19 -27.50 6.02
N ARG A 146 10.30 -27.98 4.79
CA ARG A 146 9.46 -29.04 4.20
C ARG A 146 7.97 -28.86 4.44
N ARG A 147 7.51 -27.61 4.42
CA ARG A 147 6.10 -27.20 4.55
C ARG A 147 5.76 -26.12 3.53
N PRO A 148 4.47 -25.89 3.23
CA PRO A 148 4.07 -24.75 2.40
C PRO A 148 4.58 -23.44 3.00
N LEU A 149 5.23 -22.62 2.19
CA LEU A 149 5.77 -21.35 2.65
C LEU A 149 5.64 -20.22 1.60
N ILE A 150 5.61 -19.00 2.10
CA ILE A 150 5.82 -17.76 1.35
C ILE A 150 7.03 -17.08 1.99
N THR A 151 8.09 -16.88 1.21
CA THR A 151 9.33 -16.32 1.74
C THR A 151 9.24 -14.80 1.96
N ARG A 152 10.16 -14.27 2.76
CA ARG A 152 10.50 -12.86 2.68
C ARG A 152 11.15 -12.53 1.33
N PRO A 153 11.17 -11.26 0.90
CA PRO A 153 11.89 -10.87 -0.31
C PRO A 153 13.39 -11.16 -0.20
N TYR A 154 13.94 -11.82 -1.21
CA TYR A 154 15.38 -12.11 -1.31
C TYR A 154 15.85 -12.05 -2.76
N LEU A 155 17.16 -11.98 -2.98
CA LEU A 155 17.76 -12.11 -4.31
C LEU A 155 17.84 -13.59 -4.69
N SER A 156 17.19 -13.95 -5.81
CA SER A 156 17.25 -15.28 -6.39
C SER A 156 18.64 -15.60 -6.95
N SER A 157 18.91 -16.86 -7.29
CA SER A 157 20.18 -17.29 -7.89
C SER A 157 20.50 -16.59 -9.21
N VAL A 158 19.50 -16.03 -9.89
CA VAL A 158 19.66 -15.24 -11.13
C VAL A 158 19.57 -13.72 -10.90
N GLY A 159 19.69 -13.26 -9.64
CA GLY A 159 19.78 -11.83 -9.29
C GLY A 159 18.46 -11.07 -9.26
N ASN A 160 17.31 -11.73 -9.44
CA ASN A 160 16.01 -11.07 -9.31
C ASN A 160 15.60 -10.95 -7.84
N LEU A 161 15.06 -9.79 -7.44
CA LEU A 161 14.39 -9.64 -6.15
C LEU A 161 13.03 -10.32 -6.21
N VAL A 162 12.83 -11.37 -5.41
CA VAL A 162 11.65 -12.22 -5.49
C VAL A 162 11.01 -12.48 -4.13
N VAL A 163 9.69 -12.73 -4.18
CA VAL A 163 8.98 -13.52 -3.18
C VAL A 163 8.78 -14.91 -3.78
N PHE A 164 9.12 -15.94 -3.04
CA PHE A 164 9.01 -17.32 -3.46
C PHE A 164 7.91 -18.02 -2.68
N ILE A 165 7.03 -18.72 -3.40
CA ILE A 165 5.94 -19.51 -2.84
C ILE A 165 6.20 -20.95 -3.19
N SER A 166 6.26 -21.86 -2.20
CA SER A 166 6.57 -23.26 -2.43
C SER A 166 5.67 -24.21 -1.66
N HIS A 167 5.57 -25.42 -2.18
CA HIS A 167 4.88 -26.53 -1.56
C HIS A 167 5.78 -27.78 -1.61
N PRO A 168 5.97 -28.51 -0.50
CA PRO A 168 6.75 -29.74 -0.46
C PRO A 168 6.06 -30.86 -1.24
N VAL A 169 6.84 -31.74 -1.82
CA VAL A 169 6.40 -32.93 -2.55
C VAL A 169 6.81 -34.16 -1.75
N PHE A 170 5.83 -34.98 -1.41
CA PHE A 170 6.02 -36.26 -0.71
C PHE A 170 5.45 -37.38 -1.56
N ASP A 171 6.06 -38.58 -1.52
CA ASP A 171 5.49 -39.75 -2.12
C ASP A 171 4.37 -40.39 -1.25
N ASP A 172 3.75 -41.45 -1.77
CA ASP A 172 2.67 -42.16 -1.05
C ASP A 172 3.14 -42.82 0.25
N ALA A 173 4.45 -43.02 0.43
CA ALA A 173 5.08 -43.54 1.66
C ALA A 173 5.48 -42.39 2.64
N GLY A 174 5.17 -41.14 2.32
CA GLY A 174 5.53 -39.98 3.14
C GLY A 174 7.01 -39.58 3.06
N ARG A 175 7.78 -40.08 2.11
CA ARG A 175 9.16 -39.65 1.89
C ARG A 175 9.19 -38.33 1.15
N TYR A 176 10.03 -37.41 1.63
CA TYR A 176 10.23 -36.13 1.00
C TYR A 176 11.04 -36.28 -0.31
N LEU A 177 10.40 -35.92 -1.42
CA LEU A 177 11.01 -35.95 -2.75
C LEU A 177 11.66 -34.60 -3.13
N GLY A 178 11.16 -33.51 -2.59
CA GLY A 178 11.58 -32.16 -2.91
C GLY A 178 10.45 -31.14 -2.80
N TYR A 179 10.47 -30.12 -3.62
CA TYR A 179 9.40 -29.11 -3.63
C TYR A 179 9.10 -28.59 -5.04
N VAL A 180 7.89 -28.09 -5.22
CA VAL A 180 7.50 -27.26 -6.37
C VAL A 180 7.26 -25.85 -5.86
N GLY A 181 7.67 -24.84 -6.62
CA GLY A 181 7.46 -23.46 -6.23
C GLY A 181 7.60 -22.48 -7.37
N GLY A 182 7.04 -21.29 -7.15
CA GLY A 182 7.07 -20.19 -8.11
C GLY A 182 7.54 -18.89 -7.49
N SER A 183 8.17 -18.07 -8.29
CA SER A 183 8.71 -16.76 -7.91
C SER A 183 7.87 -15.63 -8.50
N ILE A 184 7.60 -14.62 -7.69
CA ILE A 184 7.05 -13.32 -8.09
C ILE A 184 8.22 -12.33 -8.08
N TYR A 185 8.55 -11.75 -9.24
CA TYR A 185 9.67 -10.81 -9.41
C TYR A 185 9.21 -9.40 -9.08
N LEU A 186 9.62 -8.87 -7.93
CA LEU A 186 9.09 -7.62 -7.39
C LEU A 186 9.46 -6.38 -8.21
N LYS A 187 10.59 -6.40 -8.96
CA LYS A 187 11.05 -5.27 -9.78
C LYS A 187 10.67 -5.38 -11.27
N GLN A 188 9.92 -6.40 -11.63
CA GLN A 188 9.43 -6.61 -12.99
C GLN A 188 7.90 -6.60 -12.98
N LYS A 189 7.29 -6.57 -14.18
CA LYS A 189 5.85 -6.73 -14.31
C LYS A 189 5.43 -8.07 -13.69
N ASN A 190 4.58 -8.01 -12.69
CA ASN A 190 4.13 -9.17 -11.93
C ASN A 190 2.67 -9.02 -11.53
N ILE A 191 2.12 -10.05 -10.91
CA ILE A 191 0.70 -10.08 -10.52
C ILE A 191 0.35 -9.03 -9.45
N LEU A 192 1.26 -8.74 -8.51
CA LEU A 192 1.02 -7.68 -7.51
C LEU A 192 0.88 -6.32 -8.20
N PHE A 193 1.70 -6.07 -9.24
CA PHE A 193 1.57 -4.86 -10.03
C PHE A 193 0.20 -4.79 -10.75
N THR A 194 -0.31 -5.92 -11.24
CA THR A 194 -1.63 -5.97 -11.88
C THR A 194 -2.76 -5.78 -10.87
N LEU A 195 -2.68 -6.38 -9.70
CA LEU A 195 -3.69 -6.26 -8.64
C LEU A 195 -3.74 -4.86 -8.01
N LEU A 196 -2.59 -4.21 -7.87
CA LEU A 196 -2.43 -2.97 -7.09
C LEU A 196 -2.17 -1.75 -7.98
N GLY A 197 -1.57 -1.93 -9.15
CA GLY A 197 -1.08 -0.84 -10.01
C GLY A 197 -2.14 -0.21 -10.93
N GLN A 198 -3.35 -0.77 -11.02
CA GLN A 198 -4.40 -0.25 -11.89
C GLN A 198 -5.06 1.05 -11.37
N HIS A 199 -4.70 1.48 -10.18
CA HIS A 199 -5.26 2.65 -9.54
C HIS A 199 -4.31 3.84 -9.66
N TYR A 200 -4.50 4.60 -10.72
CA TYR A 200 -3.78 5.85 -10.93
C TYR A 200 -4.59 7.03 -10.40
N TYR A 201 -4.08 7.66 -9.36
CA TYR A 201 -4.63 8.91 -8.84
C TYR A 201 -3.82 10.10 -9.35
N ARG A 202 -4.50 11.09 -9.93
CA ARG A 202 -3.86 12.30 -10.48
C ARG A 202 -3.49 13.33 -9.41
N ASP A 203 -3.92 13.14 -8.18
CA ASP A 203 -3.82 14.08 -7.06
C ASP A 203 -2.67 13.78 -6.09
N GLY A 204 -1.75 12.91 -6.48
CA GLY A 204 -0.64 12.49 -5.63
C GLY A 204 -0.95 11.35 -4.65
N SER A 205 -2.16 10.77 -4.74
CA SER A 205 -2.51 9.55 -4.01
C SER A 205 -1.73 8.36 -4.56
N TYR A 206 -1.41 7.40 -3.70
CA TYR A 206 -0.77 6.16 -4.13
C TYR A 206 -0.92 5.03 -3.11
N LEU A 207 -0.59 3.83 -3.60
CA LEU A 207 -0.58 2.60 -2.81
C LEU A 207 0.86 2.11 -2.65
N PHE A 208 1.12 1.44 -1.53
CA PHE A 208 2.33 0.63 -1.38
C PHE A 208 2.05 -0.61 -0.53
N VAL A 209 2.91 -1.61 -0.64
CA VAL A 209 2.87 -2.83 0.16
C VAL A 209 4.19 -2.98 0.89
N VAL A 210 4.10 -3.31 2.17
CA VAL A 210 5.25 -3.50 3.05
C VAL A 210 5.18 -4.87 3.74
N ASP A 211 6.32 -5.52 3.94
CA ASP A 211 6.44 -6.75 4.70
C ASP A 211 6.70 -6.48 6.20
N ARG A 212 6.76 -7.54 7.00
CA ARG A 212 7.05 -7.48 8.44
C ARG A 212 8.45 -6.93 8.79
N SER A 213 9.35 -6.78 7.82
CA SER A 213 10.67 -6.19 7.98
C SER A 213 10.76 -4.76 7.43
N ARG A 214 9.63 -4.08 7.25
CA ARG A 214 9.48 -2.74 6.64
C ARG A 214 9.93 -2.69 5.18
N ARG A 215 10.18 -3.82 4.51
CA ARG A 215 10.63 -3.83 3.13
C ARG A 215 9.46 -3.62 2.18
N LEU A 216 9.62 -2.70 1.25
CA LEU A 216 8.60 -2.40 0.24
C LEU A 216 8.55 -3.50 -0.81
N LEU A 217 7.40 -4.17 -0.91
CA LEU A 217 7.11 -5.21 -1.91
C LEU A 217 6.53 -4.62 -3.19
N TYR A 218 5.76 -3.55 -3.05
CA TYR A 218 5.18 -2.77 -4.12
C TYR A 218 5.25 -1.28 -3.77
N HIS A 219 5.61 -0.47 -4.75
CA HIS A 219 5.58 0.98 -4.68
C HIS A 219 5.47 1.55 -6.10
N PRO A 220 4.73 2.68 -6.34
CA PRO A 220 4.66 3.32 -7.67
C PRO A 220 6.02 3.75 -8.23
N ASP A 221 6.94 4.15 -7.34
CA ASP A 221 8.34 4.36 -7.70
C ASP A 221 9.09 3.02 -7.62
N PRO A 222 9.50 2.42 -8.77
CA PRO A 222 10.18 1.14 -8.80
C PRO A 222 11.53 1.13 -8.07
N LEU A 223 12.18 2.30 -7.94
CA LEU A 223 13.47 2.44 -7.25
C LEU A 223 13.33 2.21 -5.73
N ARG A 224 12.13 2.30 -5.21
CA ARG A 224 11.83 2.05 -3.80
C ARG A 224 11.52 0.58 -3.49
N VAL A 225 11.14 -0.20 -4.49
CA VAL A 225 10.83 -1.64 -4.30
C VAL A 225 12.08 -2.37 -3.80
N GLY A 226 11.91 -3.11 -2.72
CA GLY A 226 12.97 -3.84 -2.03
C GLY A 226 13.74 -3.02 -0.98
N LYS A 227 13.53 -1.70 -0.90
CA LYS A 227 14.12 -0.88 0.17
C LYS A 227 13.31 -0.98 1.47
N VAL A 228 13.98 -0.74 2.57
CA VAL A 228 13.35 -0.64 3.89
C VAL A 228 12.73 0.74 4.02
N ALA A 229 11.46 0.79 4.39
CA ALA A 229 10.77 2.05 4.68
C ALA A 229 11.26 2.64 6.01
N GLY A 230 11.40 3.96 6.06
CA GLY A 230 11.73 4.69 7.28
C GLY A 230 10.61 4.67 8.32
N ASP A 231 10.81 5.39 9.41
CA ASP A 231 9.82 5.51 10.48
C ASP A 231 8.53 6.12 9.97
N ASN A 232 7.42 5.44 10.27
CA ASN A 232 6.09 5.83 9.83
C ASN A 232 5.05 5.14 10.73
N ALA A 233 4.19 5.93 11.36
CA ALA A 233 3.21 5.43 12.32
C ALA A 233 2.25 4.38 11.75
N VAL A 234 1.91 4.49 10.45
CA VAL A 234 1.05 3.52 9.76
C VAL A 234 1.79 2.19 9.57
N ILE A 235 3.07 2.23 9.19
CA ILE A 235 3.89 1.02 9.08
C ILE A 235 4.09 0.38 10.45
N ASP A 236 4.29 1.17 11.51
CA ASP A 236 4.40 0.66 12.88
C ASP A 236 3.14 -0.07 13.33
N ALA A 237 1.94 0.45 12.99
CA ALA A 237 0.68 -0.22 13.25
C ALA A 237 0.57 -1.55 12.50
N ILE A 238 0.97 -1.59 11.21
CA ILE A 238 1.03 -2.81 10.41
C ILE A 238 1.95 -3.86 11.05
N LEU A 239 3.11 -3.45 11.57
CA LEU A 239 4.03 -4.38 12.23
C LEU A 239 3.44 -4.97 13.51
N ARG A 240 2.54 -4.24 14.19
CA ARG A 240 1.73 -4.76 15.29
C ARG A 240 0.53 -5.59 14.84
N GLN A 241 0.39 -5.81 13.52
CA GLN A 241 -0.74 -6.53 12.89
C GLN A 241 -2.09 -5.82 13.07
N GLU A 242 -2.06 -4.50 13.11
CA GLU A 242 -3.24 -3.63 13.19
C GLU A 242 -3.65 -3.17 11.80
N SER A 243 -4.97 -3.03 11.59
CA SER A 243 -5.58 -2.42 10.39
C SER A 243 -6.37 -1.20 10.83
N GLY A 244 -6.38 -0.14 10.02
CA GLY A 244 -7.06 1.09 10.39
C GLY A 244 -6.76 2.25 9.45
N SER A 245 -6.89 3.46 9.97
CA SER A 245 -6.56 4.69 9.24
C SER A 245 -5.92 5.73 10.18
N GLY A 246 -5.21 6.69 9.59
CA GLY A 246 -4.59 7.77 10.35
C GLY A 246 -3.80 8.72 9.46
N SER A 247 -3.45 9.87 10.03
CA SER A 247 -2.56 10.83 9.39
C SER A 247 -1.10 10.39 9.55
N THR A 248 -0.32 10.60 8.51
CA THR A 248 1.11 10.26 8.48
C THR A 248 1.86 11.21 7.57
N VAL A 249 3.19 11.18 7.62
CA VAL A 249 4.06 11.92 6.70
C VAL A 249 4.78 10.91 5.82
N ASN A 250 4.75 11.15 4.50
CA ASN A 250 5.46 10.27 3.57
C ASN A 250 6.96 10.60 3.53
N SER A 251 7.74 9.79 2.82
CA SER A 251 9.20 9.96 2.69
C SER A 251 9.65 11.25 1.99
N LYS A 252 8.73 12.04 1.44
CA LYS A 252 8.98 13.35 0.81
C LYS A 252 8.59 14.51 1.72
N GLY A 253 8.16 14.23 2.97
CA GLY A 253 7.71 15.25 3.90
C GLY A 253 6.28 15.75 3.66
N THR A 254 5.48 15.03 2.86
CA THR A 254 4.08 15.40 2.58
C THR A 254 3.16 14.77 3.61
N ASP A 255 2.24 15.57 4.16
CA ASP A 255 1.16 15.10 5.03
C ASP A 255 0.15 14.27 4.24
N MET A 256 -0.11 13.06 4.70
CA MET A 256 -0.96 12.08 4.05
C MET A 256 -2.06 11.59 5.00
N LEU A 257 -3.24 11.37 4.44
CA LEU A 257 -4.33 10.62 5.05
C LEU A 257 -4.23 9.18 4.56
N ALA A 258 -3.93 8.25 5.44
CA ALA A 258 -3.67 6.86 5.09
C ALA A 258 -4.71 5.91 5.68
N GLY A 259 -5.13 4.95 4.87
CA GLY A 259 -5.82 3.74 5.33
C GLY A 259 -4.94 2.53 5.10
N TYR A 260 -4.95 1.56 6.00
CA TYR A 260 -4.08 0.40 5.92
C TYR A 260 -4.77 -0.87 6.40
N ALA A 261 -4.37 -1.99 5.83
CA ALA A 261 -4.88 -3.30 6.18
C ALA A 261 -3.78 -4.37 6.08
N VAL A 262 -3.84 -5.35 6.97
CA VAL A 262 -2.86 -6.44 7.08
C VAL A 262 -3.42 -7.70 6.43
N LEU A 263 -2.56 -8.43 5.69
CA LEU A 263 -2.86 -9.74 5.15
C LEU A 263 -2.60 -10.80 6.22
N PRO A 264 -3.60 -11.61 6.60
CA PRO A 264 -3.45 -12.60 7.69
C PRO A 264 -2.38 -13.65 7.42
N SER A 265 -2.25 -14.12 6.16
CA SER A 265 -1.33 -15.23 5.82
C SER A 265 0.15 -14.85 5.87
N THR A 266 0.49 -13.60 5.58
CA THR A 266 1.87 -13.14 5.44
C THR A 266 2.26 -12.07 6.45
N GLY A 267 1.26 -11.34 6.97
CA GLY A 267 1.46 -10.12 7.76
C GLY A 267 1.95 -8.95 6.92
N TRP A 268 1.79 -9.00 5.59
CA TRP A 268 2.05 -7.83 4.75
C TRP A 268 1.00 -6.76 5.01
N GLY A 269 1.41 -5.50 4.91
CA GLY A 269 0.50 -4.37 4.99
C GLY A 269 0.30 -3.71 3.63
N ILE A 270 -0.95 -3.46 3.27
CA ILE A 270 -1.32 -2.62 2.14
C ILE A 270 -1.72 -1.26 2.69
N VAL A 271 -1.14 -0.21 2.14
CA VAL A 271 -1.41 1.18 2.52
C VAL A 271 -1.93 1.94 1.31
N ALA A 272 -3.10 2.53 1.46
CA ALA A 272 -3.68 3.49 0.53
C ALA A 272 -3.60 4.89 1.15
N GLN A 273 -2.99 5.85 0.48
CA GLN A 273 -2.82 7.18 1.06
C GLN A 273 -3.04 8.31 0.04
N ARG A 274 -3.56 9.41 0.57
CA ARG A 274 -3.88 10.62 -0.18
C ARG A 274 -3.28 11.85 0.49
N PRO A 275 -2.68 12.81 -0.24
CA PRO A 275 -2.22 14.06 0.35
C PRO A 275 -3.35 14.82 1.04
N THR A 276 -3.11 15.29 2.26
CA THR A 276 -4.08 16.10 3.02
C THR A 276 -4.45 17.37 2.27
N ALA A 277 -3.46 18.01 1.62
CA ALA A 277 -3.68 19.20 0.81
C ALA A 277 -4.63 18.92 -0.37
N ALA A 278 -4.46 17.81 -1.09
CA ALA A 278 -5.34 17.44 -2.20
C ALA A 278 -6.78 17.13 -1.74
N THR A 279 -6.93 16.57 -0.54
CA THR A 279 -8.25 16.33 0.07
C THR A 279 -8.97 17.64 0.40
N LEU A 280 -8.25 18.65 0.88
CA LEU A 280 -8.83 19.92 1.32
C LEU A 280 -8.94 20.97 0.22
N GLU A 281 -8.29 20.76 -0.92
CA GLU A 281 -8.28 21.71 -2.04
C GLU A 281 -9.69 22.14 -2.50
N PRO A 282 -10.66 21.22 -2.72
CA PRO A 282 -12.01 21.61 -3.12
C PRO A 282 -12.72 22.48 -2.08
N LEU A 283 -12.51 22.20 -0.79
CA LEU A 283 -13.07 23.00 0.31
C LEU A 283 -12.47 24.40 0.33
N ASN A 284 -11.15 24.51 0.19
CA ASN A 284 -10.44 25.78 0.19
C ASN A 284 -10.90 26.66 -0.99
N GLN A 285 -11.06 26.08 -2.18
CA GLN A 285 -11.58 26.77 -3.35
C GLN A 285 -13.05 27.23 -3.16
N LEU A 286 -13.89 26.36 -2.61
CA LEU A 286 -15.27 26.70 -2.31
C LEU A 286 -15.36 27.88 -1.33
N MET A 287 -14.57 27.87 -0.28
CA MET A 287 -14.55 28.92 0.74
C MET A 287 -14.06 30.27 0.17
N LEU A 288 -13.01 30.25 -0.65
CA LEU A 288 -12.55 31.46 -1.34
C LEU A 288 -13.59 32.01 -2.27
N ASN A 289 -14.24 31.20 -3.08
CA ASN A 289 -15.31 31.62 -3.98
C ASN A 289 -16.50 32.23 -3.20
N THR A 290 -16.88 31.59 -2.09
CA THR A 290 -17.98 32.09 -1.24
C THR A 290 -17.64 33.47 -0.67
N LEU A 291 -16.41 33.69 -0.21
CA LEU A 291 -15.95 34.99 0.26
C LEU A 291 -16.02 36.06 -0.84
N TRP A 292 -15.54 35.76 -2.05
CA TRP A 292 -15.58 36.69 -3.18
C TRP A 292 -17.00 37.08 -3.60
N HIS A 293 -17.96 36.17 -3.54
CA HIS A 293 -19.34 36.40 -3.89
C HIS A 293 -20.17 37.11 -2.78
N SER A 294 -19.77 36.98 -1.52
CA SER A 294 -20.45 37.59 -0.38
C SER A 294 -19.99 39.02 -0.09
N LEU A 295 -18.76 39.38 -0.46
CA LEU A 295 -18.18 40.73 -0.26
C LEU A 295 -18.99 41.87 -0.94
N PRO A 296 -19.44 41.75 -2.20
CA PRO A 296 -20.22 42.84 -2.86
C PRO A 296 -21.63 43.05 -2.27
N ILE A 297 -22.17 42.07 -1.56
CA ILE A 297 -23.53 42.16 -0.96
C ILE A 297 -23.47 42.86 0.41
N ALA A 298 -22.31 42.93 1.02
CA ALA A 298 -22.10 43.55 2.34
C ALA A 298 -21.67 45.02 2.26
N LEU A 299 -21.37 45.56 1.07
CA LEU A 299 -21.08 46.97 0.77
C LEU A 299 -22.32 47.68 0.25
#